data_77a220f283a90a916f3521a058613b79
#
_entry.id   77a220f283a90a916f3521a058613b79
#
_cell.length_a   1.000
_cell.length_b   1.000
_cell.length_c   1.000
_cell.angle_alpha   90.00
_cell.angle_beta   90.00
_cell.angle_gamma   90.00
#
_symmetry.space_group_name_H-M   'P 1'
#
loop_
_entity.id
_entity.type
_entity.pdbx_description
1 polymer ?
#
loop_
_entity_poly.entity_id
_entity_poly.type
_entity_poly.pdbx_seq_one_letter_code
_entity_poly.pdbx_strand_id
1 'polypeptide(L)'
;MYFSNANFVSSSTIPAAVLPLPSRNYACFRMSHRKIHRSLLSSSVLEFMAGRNLRVLSNSSNRESSDTSTDFDVPFPRDYFDLLDQAKKATEAALRDNKQLMEIEFPTAGLESVPGDGEGGIEMTESMQLIRQFCDCFIDPLKATRTRVFFPEANEVKFARNTAFEGASFKLDYLTKPSFFEDFGFVEKVKMADRVKPEDELFLVAYPYFNVNEMLVVEELYKEAVANTARKLIIFNGELDRIRSGYYPPFFYPKLAALTKTLFPKMETVYYIHNFKGQKGGVLFRCYPGPWKVLRKVRNKFVCVHQQQDMPSLKEVALNILPSS
;
A
#
# COMPACT_ATOMS: atom_id res chain seq x y z
N MET A 1 -11.24 -79.51 -2.00
CA MET A 1 -12.35 -79.32 -1.04
C MET A 1 -12.00 -78.16 -0.06
N TYR A 2 -12.93 -77.32 0.14
CA TYR A 2 -13.02 -76.17 1.09
C TYR A 2 -12.37 -74.87 0.65
N PHE A 3 -13.26 -74.03 0.18
CA PHE A 3 -13.13 -72.57 0.05
C PHE A 3 -13.17 -71.91 1.44
N SER A 4 -12.37 -70.86 1.65
CA SER A 4 -12.59 -69.94 2.74
C SER A 4 -12.55 -68.51 2.18
N ASN A 5 -13.68 -67.81 2.31
CA ASN A 5 -13.91 -66.44 1.94
C ASN A 5 -13.18 -65.51 2.92
N ALA A 6 -12.41 -64.55 2.41
CA ALA A 6 -11.94 -63.40 3.17
C ALA A 6 -12.69 -62.17 2.68
N ASN A 7 -13.45 -61.54 3.58
CA ASN A 7 -14.20 -60.33 3.39
C ASN A 7 -13.26 -59.14 3.22
N PHE A 8 -13.36 -58.47 2.09
CA PHE A 8 -12.78 -57.11 1.89
C PHE A 8 -13.70 -56.10 2.55
N VAL A 9 -13.22 -55.42 3.61
CA VAL A 9 -13.84 -54.25 4.16
C VAL A 9 -13.34 -53.05 3.35
N SER A 10 -14.21 -52.47 2.54
CA SER A 10 -13.96 -51.23 1.83
C SER A 10 -14.05 -50.07 2.79
N SER A 11 -12.93 -49.43 3.10
CA SER A 11 -12.88 -48.17 3.78
C SER A 11 -13.24 -47.05 2.79
N SER A 12 -14.42 -46.46 2.98
CA SER A 12 -14.85 -45.26 2.27
C SER A 12 -14.05 -44.07 2.77
N THR A 13 -13.14 -43.57 1.96
CA THR A 13 -12.48 -42.28 2.12
C THR A 13 -13.49 -41.17 1.84
N ILE A 14 -13.82 -40.39 2.86
CA ILE A 14 -14.62 -39.19 2.73
C ILE A 14 -13.75 -38.15 2.04
N PRO A 15 -14.15 -37.54 0.90
CA PRO A 15 -13.42 -36.43 0.32
C PRO A 15 -13.54 -35.21 1.23
N ALA A 16 -12.40 -34.61 1.56
CA ALA A 16 -12.35 -33.33 2.26
C ALA A 16 -13.14 -32.28 1.47
N ALA A 17 -14.18 -31.74 2.10
CA ALA A 17 -14.95 -30.64 1.55
C ALA A 17 -14.01 -29.41 1.43
N VAL A 18 -13.65 -29.07 0.19
CA VAL A 18 -13.03 -27.79 -0.14
C VAL A 18 -14.09 -26.72 0.07
N LEU A 19 -13.96 -25.92 1.11
CA LEU A 19 -14.76 -24.73 1.29
C LEU A 19 -14.45 -23.74 0.16
N PRO A 20 -15.45 -23.25 -0.58
CA PRO A 20 -15.20 -22.26 -1.61
C PRO A 20 -14.73 -20.97 -0.96
N LEU A 21 -13.60 -20.44 -1.43
CA LEU A 21 -13.21 -19.07 -1.21
C LEU A 21 -14.37 -18.15 -1.66
N PRO A 22 -14.66 -17.06 -0.95
CA PRO A 22 -15.64 -16.10 -1.43
C PRO A 22 -15.13 -15.52 -2.75
N SER A 23 -15.66 -16.04 -3.85
CA SER A 23 -15.45 -15.48 -5.17
C SER A 23 -16.09 -14.09 -5.19
N ARG A 24 -15.28 -13.03 -5.05
CA ARG A 24 -15.67 -11.74 -5.59
C ARG A 24 -15.72 -11.94 -7.11
N ASN A 25 -16.91 -12.00 -7.65
CA ASN A 25 -17.16 -12.01 -9.08
C ASN A 25 -16.54 -10.77 -9.71
N TYR A 26 -15.33 -10.89 -10.20
CA TYR A 26 -14.80 -9.95 -11.17
C TYR A 26 -15.52 -10.19 -12.48
N ALA A 27 -16.64 -9.49 -12.67
CA ALA A 27 -17.27 -9.42 -13.96
C ALA A 27 -16.25 -8.83 -14.93
N CYS A 28 -15.74 -9.67 -15.83
CA CYS A 28 -14.99 -9.25 -16.99
C CYS A 28 -15.92 -8.38 -17.85
N PHE A 29 -15.91 -7.07 -17.63
CA PHE A 29 -16.64 -6.11 -18.42
C PHE A 29 -16.01 -6.09 -19.82
N ARG A 30 -16.65 -6.81 -20.71
CA ARG A 30 -16.47 -6.64 -22.16
C ARG A 30 -16.93 -5.23 -22.48
N MET A 31 -16.01 -4.28 -22.54
CA MET A 31 -16.31 -2.91 -22.95
C MET A 31 -16.75 -2.90 -24.42
N SER A 32 -18.06 -2.81 -24.60
CA SER A 32 -18.67 -2.37 -25.86
C SER A 32 -18.27 -0.91 -26.06
N HIS A 33 -17.66 -0.62 -27.20
CA HIS A 33 -17.34 0.75 -27.64
C HIS A 33 -18.63 1.59 -27.74
N ARG A 34 -18.97 2.28 -26.67
CA ARG A 34 -19.85 3.46 -26.73
C ARG A 34 -18.98 4.69 -26.56
N LYS A 35 -19.03 5.56 -27.57
CA LYS A 35 -18.46 6.91 -27.57
C LYS A 35 -18.88 7.61 -26.27
N ILE A 36 -17.94 7.84 -25.38
CA ILE A 36 -18.17 8.68 -24.20
C ILE A 36 -18.03 10.12 -24.66
N HIS A 37 -19.16 10.81 -24.67
CA HIS A 37 -19.26 12.26 -24.81
C HIS A 37 -18.37 12.91 -23.73
N ARG A 38 -17.50 13.79 -24.16
CA ARG A 38 -16.79 14.75 -23.30
C ARG A 38 -17.84 15.59 -22.57
N SER A 39 -18.09 15.29 -21.31
CA SER A 39 -18.84 16.17 -20.43
C SER A 39 -17.98 16.54 -19.25
N LEU A 40 -17.47 17.79 -19.31
CA LEU A 40 -17.30 18.73 -18.22
C LEU A 40 -16.67 18.17 -16.92
N LEU A 41 -15.36 17.99 -16.94
CA LEU A 41 -14.58 18.15 -15.71
C LEU A 41 -14.57 19.63 -15.39
N SER A 42 -15.11 19.94 -14.23
CA SER A 42 -15.26 21.27 -13.66
C SER A 42 -13.94 22.03 -13.67
N SER A 43 -13.93 23.19 -14.32
CA SER A 43 -12.82 24.13 -14.47
C SER A 43 -12.39 24.83 -13.17
N SER A 44 -12.78 24.34 -12.01
CA SER A 44 -12.55 25.02 -10.72
C SER A 44 -11.18 24.76 -10.06
N VAL A 45 -10.37 23.86 -10.58
CA VAL A 45 -9.06 23.53 -9.99
C VAL A 45 -7.90 24.25 -10.68
N LEU A 46 -8.09 24.76 -11.90
CA LEU A 46 -7.02 25.42 -12.67
C LEU A 46 -6.93 26.95 -12.50
N GLU A 47 -7.92 27.61 -11.91
CA GLU A 47 -7.92 29.07 -11.73
C GLU A 47 -7.31 29.57 -10.43
N PHE A 48 -6.86 28.69 -9.51
CA PHE A 48 -6.34 29.12 -8.21
C PHE A 48 -4.81 29.33 -8.16
N MET A 49 -4.10 29.16 -9.28
CA MET A 49 -2.64 29.28 -9.35
C MET A 49 -2.11 30.61 -9.89
N ALA A 50 -2.95 31.60 -10.16
CA ALA A 50 -2.51 32.92 -10.63
C ALA A 50 -2.87 34.02 -9.62
N GLY A 51 -1.90 34.40 -8.80
CA GLY A 51 -1.89 35.71 -8.16
C GLY A 51 -2.16 35.74 -6.67
N ARG A 52 -1.10 35.76 -5.87
CA ARG A 52 -0.98 36.59 -4.67
C ARG A 52 0.49 36.80 -4.30
N ASN A 53 0.97 38.00 -4.55
CA ASN A 53 2.17 38.59 -3.94
C ASN A 53 1.95 38.68 -2.43
N LEU A 54 2.75 37.98 -1.62
CA LEU A 54 2.76 38.13 -0.18
C LEU A 54 3.93 39.06 0.22
N ARG A 55 3.56 40.20 0.78
CA ARG A 55 4.47 41.11 1.49
C ARG A 55 5.01 40.41 2.73
N VAL A 56 6.32 40.40 2.83
CA VAL A 56 7.07 40.06 4.04
C VAL A 56 6.85 41.14 5.06
N LEU A 57 6.33 40.81 6.23
CA LEU A 57 6.44 41.60 7.44
C LEU A 57 7.27 40.81 8.46
N SER A 58 8.49 41.26 8.62
CA SER A 58 9.39 40.84 9.69
C SER A 58 8.90 41.44 11.02
N ASN A 59 8.69 40.61 12.02
CA ASN A 59 8.74 41.06 13.42
C ASN A 59 9.62 40.07 14.21
N SER A 60 10.76 40.61 14.60
CA SER A 60 11.70 40.04 15.54
C SER A 60 11.19 40.22 16.97
N SER A 61 11.13 39.16 17.75
CA SER A 61 11.36 39.22 19.18
C SER A 61 11.97 37.94 19.69
N ASN A 62 13.20 38.05 20.15
CA ASN A 62 13.99 37.05 20.85
C ASN A 62 13.25 36.48 22.06
N ARG A 63 13.24 35.15 22.17
CA ARG A 63 13.42 34.44 23.44
C ARG A 63 14.07 33.12 23.17
N GLU A 64 15.36 33.01 23.49
CA GLU A 64 16.07 31.77 23.68
C GLU A 64 15.44 31.01 24.85
N SER A 65 14.93 29.82 24.58
CA SER A 65 14.86 28.76 25.57
C SER A 65 15.23 27.48 24.82
N SER A 66 16.39 26.94 25.17
CA SER A 66 16.93 25.70 24.75
C SER A 66 16.05 24.55 25.31
N ASP A 67 15.13 24.04 24.48
CA ASP A 67 14.53 22.74 24.66
C ASP A 67 14.67 21.97 23.35
N THR A 68 15.64 21.08 23.31
CA THR A 68 15.82 20.09 22.24
C THR A 68 14.83 18.93 22.43
N SER A 69 13.54 19.22 22.36
CA SER A 69 12.51 18.28 21.99
C SER A 69 12.09 18.62 20.56
N THR A 70 12.64 17.92 19.57
CA THR A 70 12.12 17.95 18.22
C THR A 70 10.71 17.38 18.26
N ASP A 71 9.73 18.25 18.43
CA ASP A 71 8.31 17.92 18.44
C ASP A 71 7.90 17.57 17.00
N PHE A 72 8.00 16.28 16.66
CA PHE A 72 7.51 15.70 15.39
C PHE A 72 5.99 15.49 15.43
N ASP A 73 5.25 16.45 16.01
CA ASP A 73 3.80 16.37 16.08
C ASP A 73 3.15 16.78 14.74
N VAL A 74 3.22 15.88 13.75
CA VAL A 74 2.57 16.08 12.46
C VAL A 74 1.07 15.88 12.66
N PRO A 75 0.21 16.87 12.27
CA PRO A 75 -1.23 16.75 12.35
C PRO A 75 -1.77 15.80 11.28
N PHE A 76 -2.99 15.30 11.49
CA PHE A 76 -3.70 14.54 10.45
C PHE A 76 -3.90 15.45 9.21
N PRO A 77 -3.68 14.95 7.97
CA PRO A 77 -3.77 15.76 6.77
C PRO A 77 -5.19 16.27 6.53
N ARG A 78 -5.33 17.50 6.04
CA ARG A 78 -6.62 18.14 5.75
C ARG A 78 -7.17 17.71 4.39
N ASP A 79 -6.27 17.40 3.46
CA ASP A 79 -6.56 17.01 2.09
C ASP A 79 -5.43 16.14 1.52
N TYR A 80 -5.59 15.67 0.28
CA TYR A 80 -4.57 14.87 -0.38
C TYR A 80 -3.28 15.65 -0.71
N PHE A 81 -3.33 16.96 -0.78
CA PHE A 81 -2.12 17.77 -0.95
C PHE A 81 -1.26 17.73 0.32
N ASP A 82 -1.87 17.93 1.47
CA ASP A 82 -1.19 17.78 2.77
C ASP A 82 -0.65 16.35 2.95
N LEU A 83 -1.46 15.35 2.57
CA LEU A 83 -1.07 13.93 2.64
C LEU A 83 0.19 13.65 1.82
N LEU A 84 0.23 14.08 0.56
CA LEU A 84 1.36 13.86 -0.33
C LEU A 84 2.61 14.62 0.14
N ASP A 85 2.47 15.85 0.63
CA ASP A 85 3.58 16.63 1.18
C ASP A 85 4.15 15.97 2.45
N GLN A 86 3.29 15.52 3.36
CA GLN A 86 3.71 14.78 4.56
C GLN A 86 4.38 13.46 4.20
N ALA A 87 3.81 12.67 3.30
CA ALA A 87 4.37 11.39 2.86
C ALA A 87 5.74 11.58 2.17
N LYS A 88 5.88 12.61 1.33
CA LYS A 88 7.17 13.01 0.74
C LYS A 88 8.21 13.28 1.81
N LYS A 89 7.91 14.18 2.76
CA LYS A 89 8.83 14.56 3.85
C LYS A 89 9.23 13.36 4.72
N ALA A 90 8.26 12.49 5.04
CA ALA A 90 8.49 11.28 5.79
C ALA A 90 9.41 10.30 5.03
N THR A 91 9.20 10.13 3.72
CA THR A 91 10.04 9.28 2.87
C THR A 91 11.46 9.85 2.76
N GLU A 92 11.61 11.16 2.58
CA GLU A 92 12.92 11.81 2.57
C GLU A 92 13.66 11.65 3.90
N ALA A 93 12.95 11.73 5.03
CA ALA A 93 13.53 11.46 6.34
C ALA A 93 14.01 10.02 6.47
N ALA A 94 13.18 9.04 6.08
CA ALA A 94 13.55 7.63 6.09
C ALA A 94 14.75 7.33 5.20
N LEU A 95 14.86 7.99 4.04
CA LEU A 95 16.02 7.85 3.15
C LEU A 95 17.30 8.42 3.78
N ARG A 96 17.22 9.55 4.49
CA ARG A 96 18.37 10.09 5.25
C ARG A 96 18.83 9.11 6.34
N ASP A 97 17.90 8.38 6.96
CA ASP A 97 18.15 7.36 7.96
C ASP A 97 18.49 5.99 7.33
N ASN A 98 18.83 5.96 6.02
CA ASN A 98 19.22 4.78 5.26
C ASN A 98 18.20 3.63 5.25
N LYS A 99 16.90 3.91 5.44
CA LYS A 99 15.88 2.88 5.28
C LYS A 99 15.81 2.43 3.82
N GLN A 100 15.89 1.12 3.58
CA GLN A 100 15.92 0.55 2.23
C GLN A 100 14.57 0.01 1.78
N LEU A 101 13.79 -0.51 2.72
CA LEU A 101 12.46 -1.07 2.48
C LEU A 101 11.45 -0.24 3.24
N MET A 102 10.49 0.33 2.53
CA MET A 102 9.52 1.29 3.07
C MET A 102 8.09 0.90 2.69
N GLU A 103 7.14 1.22 3.56
CA GLU A 103 5.70 1.06 3.34
C GLU A 103 5.01 2.40 3.41
N ILE A 104 4.10 2.64 2.47
CA ILE A 104 3.19 3.78 2.42
C ILE A 104 1.77 3.24 2.20
N GLU A 105 0.83 3.64 3.07
CA GLU A 105 -0.57 3.25 2.97
C GLU A 105 -1.45 4.50 2.97
N PHE A 106 -2.17 4.72 1.85
CA PHE A 106 -3.08 5.85 1.65
C PHE A 106 -4.54 5.39 1.64
N PRO A 107 -5.46 6.13 2.25
CA PRO A 107 -6.88 5.96 1.98
C PRO A 107 -7.20 6.46 0.56
N THR A 108 -7.90 5.67 -0.26
CA THR A 108 -8.08 5.93 -1.69
C THR A 108 -9.43 6.52 -2.04
N ALA A 109 -10.49 6.14 -1.34
CA ALA A 109 -11.85 6.63 -1.60
C ALA A 109 -12.25 7.89 -0.79
N GLY A 110 -11.26 8.63 -0.30
CA GLY A 110 -11.40 9.80 0.58
C GLY A 110 -10.56 9.64 1.84
N LEU A 111 -10.05 10.74 2.42
CA LEU A 111 -9.14 10.71 3.59
C LEU A 111 -9.72 9.96 4.80
N GLU A 112 -11.04 9.97 4.96
CA GLU A 112 -11.77 9.31 6.04
C GLU A 112 -12.43 7.99 5.59
N SER A 113 -12.17 7.52 4.36
CA SER A 113 -12.71 6.26 3.87
C SER A 113 -12.09 5.08 4.59
N VAL A 114 -12.91 4.06 4.84
CA VAL A 114 -12.45 2.81 5.45
C VAL A 114 -12.08 1.83 4.33
N PRO A 115 -10.99 1.09 4.45
CA PRO A 115 -10.61 0.10 3.44
C PRO A 115 -11.75 -0.87 3.12
N GLY A 116 -12.04 -1.06 1.84
CA GLY A 116 -13.07 -1.96 1.35
C GLY A 116 -14.49 -1.38 1.28
N ASP A 117 -14.69 -0.07 1.55
CA ASP A 117 -15.98 0.62 1.39
C ASP A 117 -16.24 1.08 -0.05
N GLY A 118 -15.19 1.21 -0.86
CA GLY A 118 -15.28 1.61 -2.26
C GLY A 118 -15.57 0.43 -3.21
N GLU A 119 -16.05 0.74 -4.40
CA GLU A 119 -16.05 -0.23 -5.50
C GLU A 119 -14.61 -0.51 -5.94
N GLY A 120 -14.17 -1.77 -5.91
CA GLY A 120 -12.77 -2.16 -6.07
C GLY A 120 -12.06 -1.58 -7.31
N GLY A 121 -12.78 -1.34 -8.41
CA GLY A 121 -12.22 -0.71 -9.60
C GLY A 121 -11.93 0.79 -9.43
N ILE A 122 -12.72 1.49 -8.63
CA ILE A 122 -12.52 2.91 -8.31
C ILE A 122 -11.33 3.05 -7.37
N GLU A 123 -11.27 2.26 -6.30
CA GLU A 123 -10.16 2.27 -5.35
C GLU A 123 -8.80 2.04 -6.03
N MET A 124 -8.76 1.14 -7.00
CA MET A 124 -7.56 0.85 -7.77
C MET A 124 -7.12 2.03 -8.64
N THR A 125 -8.06 2.67 -9.33
CA THR A 125 -7.78 3.83 -10.16
C THR A 125 -7.30 5.01 -9.33
N GLU A 126 -7.95 5.27 -8.20
CA GLU A 126 -7.56 6.32 -7.25
C GLU A 126 -6.18 6.03 -6.62
N SER A 127 -5.93 4.78 -6.22
CA SER A 127 -4.61 4.34 -5.73
C SER A 127 -3.53 4.60 -6.77
N MET A 128 -3.76 4.23 -8.02
CA MET A 128 -2.81 4.45 -9.12
C MET A 128 -2.52 5.93 -9.34
N GLN A 129 -3.54 6.79 -9.29
CA GLN A 129 -3.39 8.24 -9.43
C GLN A 129 -2.61 8.85 -8.25
N LEU A 130 -2.91 8.45 -7.02
CA LEU A 130 -2.18 8.92 -5.83
C LEU A 130 -0.71 8.50 -5.87
N ILE A 131 -0.42 7.26 -6.27
CA ILE A 131 0.96 6.78 -6.45
C ILE A 131 1.66 7.63 -7.52
N ARG A 132 0.99 7.94 -8.64
CA ARG A 132 1.56 8.81 -9.68
C ARG A 132 1.85 10.21 -9.14
N GLN A 133 0.91 10.83 -8.45
CA GLN A 133 1.09 12.16 -7.86
C GLN A 133 2.23 12.17 -6.83
N PHE A 134 2.33 11.13 -6.01
CA PHE A 134 3.48 10.98 -5.11
C PHE A 134 4.79 10.89 -5.89
N CYS A 135 4.86 10.09 -6.95
CA CYS A 135 6.04 9.99 -7.79
C CYS A 135 6.45 11.35 -8.38
N ASP A 136 5.48 12.12 -8.87
CA ASP A 136 5.74 13.43 -9.46
C ASP A 136 6.24 14.47 -8.45
N CYS A 137 5.80 14.40 -7.19
CA CYS A 137 6.25 15.33 -6.17
C CYS A 137 7.55 14.88 -5.46
N PHE A 138 7.83 13.58 -5.42
CA PHE A 138 8.95 13.00 -4.68
C PHE A 138 10.17 12.70 -5.54
N ILE A 139 9.99 12.28 -6.80
CA ILE A 139 11.07 11.82 -7.67
C ILE A 139 11.47 12.94 -8.63
N ASP A 140 12.75 13.30 -8.59
CA ASP A 140 13.33 14.21 -9.56
C ASP A 140 13.10 13.68 -11.00
N PRO A 141 12.63 14.49 -11.95
CA PRO A 141 12.41 14.07 -13.33
C PRO A 141 13.62 13.38 -13.98
N LEU A 142 14.83 13.77 -13.62
CA LEU A 142 16.08 13.14 -14.09
C LEU A 142 16.27 11.71 -13.55
N LYS A 143 15.63 11.39 -12.42
CA LYS A 143 15.66 10.06 -11.81
C LYS A 143 14.50 9.17 -12.22
N ALA A 144 13.49 9.71 -12.90
CA ALA A 144 12.33 8.95 -13.33
C ALA A 144 12.71 7.75 -14.21
N THR A 145 13.67 7.91 -15.13
CA THR A 145 14.18 6.84 -15.99
C THR A 145 14.96 5.75 -15.24
N ARG A 146 15.37 6.02 -13.99
CA ARG A 146 16.06 5.09 -13.08
C ARG A 146 15.13 4.55 -12.00
N THR A 147 13.84 4.88 -12.11
CA THR A 147 12.78 4.40 -11.22
C THR A 147 11.89 3.41 -11.96
N ARG A 148 11.69 2.25 -11.34
CA ARG A 148 10.82 1.19 -11.86
C ARG A 148 9.62 1.00 -10.95
N VAL A 149 8.42 1.07 -11.55
CA VAL A 149 7.15 0.85 -10.86
C VAL A 149 6.61 -0.51 -11.25
N PHE A 150 6.42 -1.38 -10.27
CA PHE A 150 5.82 -2.70 -10.43
C PHE A 150 4.34 -2.66 -10.07
N PHE A 151 3.52 -3.11 -10.98
CA PHE A 151 2.09 -3.36 -10.78
C PHE A 151 1.85 -4.86 -10.57
N PRO A 152 0.68 -5.28 -10.04
CA PRO A 152 0.39 -6.69 -9.85
C PRO A 152 0.58 -7.52 -11.12
N GLU A 153 -0.01 -7.09 -12.23
CA GLU A 153 -0.08 -7.84 -13.48
C GLU A 153 0.17 -6.98 -14.73
N ALA A 154 0.39 -7.63 -15.86
CA ALA A 154 0.65 -6.96 -17.14
C ALA A 154 -0.53 -6.10 -17.64
N ASN A 155 -1.76 -6.47 -17.30
CA ASN A 155 -2.95 -5.68 -17.65
C ASN A 155 -2.95 -4.33 -16.91
N GLU A 156 -2.54 -4.33 -15.64
CA GLU A 156 -2.40 -3.12 -14.83
C GLU A 156 -1.32 -2.19 -15.40
N VAL A 157 -0.20 -2.74 -15.85
CA VAL A 157 0.85 -1.96 -16.53
C VAL A 157 0.32 -1.29 -17.79
N LYS A 158 -0.45 -2.04 -18.59
CA LYS A 158 -1.07 -1.49 -19.81
C LYS A 158 -2.06 -0.37 -19.49
N PHE A 159 -2.89 -0.57 -18.47
CA PHE A 159 -3.84 0.43 -18.00
C PHE A 159 -3.10 1.67 -17.46
N ALA A 160 -2.09 1.50 -16.62
CA ALA A 160 -1.28 2.59 -16.07
C ALA A 160 -0.65 3.45 -17.18
N ARG A 161 -0.08 2.83 -18.20
CA ARG A 161 0.53 3.55 -19.35
C ARG A 161 -0.47 4.40 -20.14
N ASN A 162 -1.70 3.96 -20.20
CA ASN A 162 -2.75 4.65 -20.95
C ASN A 162 -3.55 5.65 -20.10
N THR A 163 -3.27 5.74 -18.79
CA THR A 163 -3.99 6.59 -17.83
C THR A 163 -3.04 7.39 -16.96
N ALA A 164 -2.89 7.03 -15.68
CA ALA A 164 -2.15 7.82 -14.70
C ALA A 164 -0.66 8.03 -15.06
N PHE A 165 -0.02 7.08 -15.74
CA PHE A 165 1.39 7.17 -16.15
C PHE A 165 1.59 7.51 -17.63
N GLU A 166 0.57 8.01 -18.32
CA GLU A 166 0.70 8.47 -19.69
C GLU A 166 1.77 9.58 -19.78
N GLY A 167 2.66 9.46 -20.77
CA GLY A 167 3.75 10.41 -20.98
C GLY A 167 4.85 10.43 -19.91
N ALA A 168 4.77 9.60 -18.87
CA ALA A 168 5.77 9.53 -17.81
C ALA A 168 7.02 8.74 -18.24
N SER A 169 8.19 9.18 -17.76
CA SER A 169 9.47 8.53 -18.05
C SER A 169 9.78 7.34 -17.12
N PHE A 170 8.86 6.97 -16.24
CA PHE A 170 9.04 5.82 -15.35
C PHE A 170 9.06 4.50 -16.12
N LYS A 171 9.88 3.56 -15.67
CA LYS A 171 9.86 2.18 -16.17
C LYS A 171 8.72 1.43 -15.49
N LEU A 172 7.71 1.00 -16.25
CA LEU A 172 6.58 0.23 -15.72
C LEU A 172 6.76 -1.25 -16.02
N ASP A 173 6.55 -2.07 -15.00
CA ASP A 173 6.67 -3.53 -15.06
C ASP A 173 5.60 -4.19 -14.18
N TYR A 174 5.50 -5.53 -14.16
CA TYR A 174 4.52 -6.27 -13.39
C TYR A 174 5.20 -7.31 -12.49
N LEU A 175 4.56 -7.69 -11.38
CA LEU A 175 5.07 -8.66 -10.43
C LEU A 175 4.85 -10.09 -10.91
N THR A 176 3.62 -10.43 -11.29
CA THR A 176 3.21 -11.79 -11.65
C THR A 176 2.65 -11.85 -13.05
N LYS A 177 2.77 -13.01 -13.71
CA LYS A 177 2.05 -13.32 -14.94
C LYS A 177 0.77 -14.05 -14.58
N PRO A 178 -0.37 -13.72 -15.22
CA PRO A 178 -1.56 -14.54 -15.10
C PRO A 178 -1.23 -15.96 -15.52
N SER A 179 -1.55 -16.93 -14.67
CA SER A 179 -1.44 -18.34 -15.01
C SER A 179 -2.84 -18.91 -15.16
N PHE A 180 -3.06 -19.79 -16.15
CA PHE A 180 -4.31 -20.53 -16.30
C PHE A 180 -4.62 -21.45 -15.11
N PHE A 181 -3.68 -21.59 -14.17
CA PHE A 181 -3.77 -22.41 -12.98
C PHE A 181 -3.72 -21.59 -11.68
N GLU A 182 -4.15 -20.32 -11.71
CA GLU A 182 -4.17 -19.45 -10.53
C GLU A 182 -4.93 -20.08 -9.36
N ASP A 183 -6.04 -20.76 -9.63
CA ASP A 183 -6.85 -21.46 -8.63
C ASP A 183 -6.08 -22.59 -7.93
N PHE A 184 -4.99 -23.07 -8.51
CA PHE A 184 -4.13 -24.11 -7.94
C PHE A 184 -2.83 -23.59 -7.34
N GLY A 185 -2.63 -22.26 -7.26
CA GLY A 185 -1.43 -21.66 -6.67
C GLY A 185 -0.15 -21.80 -7.52
N PHE A 186 -0.25 -22.20 -8.77
CA PHE A 186 0.87 -22.27 -9.71
C PHE A 186 0.95 -20.98 -10.51
N VAL A 187 1.65 -20.00 -9.99
CA VAL A 187 2.01 -18.78 -10.72
C VAL A 187 3.37 -18.97 -11.35
N GLU A 188 3.50 -18.70 -12.65
CA GLU A 188 4.79 -18.69 -13.31
C GLU A 188 5.64 -17.57 -12.71
N LYS A 189 6.64 -17.94 -11.93
CA LYS A 189 7.57 -16.99 -11.31
C LYS A 189 8.40 -16.33 -12.40
N VAL A 190 8.27 -15.04 -12.52
CA VAL A 190 9.17 -14.26 -13.35
C VAL A 190 10.44 -14.02 -12.54
N LYS A 191 11.59 -14.41 -13.07
CA LYS A 191 12.88 -14.15 -12.42
C LYS A 191 13.11 -12.64 -12.34
N MET A 192 13.21 -12.10 -11.13
CA MET A 192 13.44 -10.68 -10.91
C MET A 192 14.76 -10.20 -11.51
N ALA A 193 15.80 -11.04 -11.52
CA ALA A 193 17.08 -10.75 -12.14
C ALA A 193 16.98 -10.31 -13.62
N ASP A 194 16.02 -10.86 -14.38
CA ASP A 194 15.84 -10.50 -15.80
C ASP A 194 15.17 -9.14 -16.01
N ARG A 195 14.50 -8.62 -14.98
CA ARG A 195 13.71 -7.38 -15.05
C ARG A 195 14.43 -6.18 -14.48
N VAL A 196 15.23 -6.39 -13.45
CA VAL A 196 16.02 -5.33 -12.82
C VAL A 196 17.22 -5.01 -13.69
N LYS A 197 17.41 -3.73 -13.99
CA LYS A 197 18.55 -3.25 -14.76
C LYS A 197 19.60 -2.60 -13.86
N PRO A 198 20.88 -2.59 -14.25
CA PRO A 198 21.96 -1.99 -13.45
C PRO A 198 21.70 -0.53 -13.07
N GLU A 199 21.06 0.22 -13.95
CA GLU A 199 20.73 1.64 -13.78
C GLU A 199 19.52 1.90 -12.87
N ASP A 200 18.74 0.89 -12.49
CA ASP A 200 17.60 1.07 -11.60
C ASP A 200 18.07 1.40 -10.17
N GLU A 201 17.57 2.49 -9.60
CA GLU A 201 17.92 2.97 -8.26
C GLU A 201 16.78 2.85 -7.25
N LEU A 202 15.56 3.05 -7.74
CA LEU A 202 14.36 3.05 -6.93
C LEU A 202 13.32 2.10 -7.52
N PHE A 203 12.79 1.26 -6.67
CA PHE A 203 11.66 0.39 -6.98
C PHE A 203 10.43 0.84 -6.22
N LEU A 204 9.32 0.94 -6.92
CA LEU A 204 8.01 1.19 -6.35
C LEU A 204 7.13 -0.02 -6.64
N VAL A 205 6.42 -0.51 -5.65
CA VAL A 205 5.47 -1.61 -5.81
C VAL A 205 4.08 -1.11 -5.47
N ALA A 206 3.19 -1.12 -6.44
CA ALA A 206 1.83 -0.62 -6.33
C ALA A 206 0.87 -1.75 -5.95
N TYR A 207 0.15 -1.58 -4.85
CA TYR A 207 -0.95 -2.41 -4.34
C TYR A 207 -0.80 -3.93 -4.55
N PRO A 208 0.26 -4.58 -4.00
CA PRO A 208 0.55 -6.00 -4.21
C PRO A 208 -0.34 -6.91 -3.33
N TYR A 209 -1.68 -6.86 -3.54
CA TYR A 209 -2.65 -7.61 -2.74
C TYR A 209 -3.68 -8.42 -3.56
N PHE A 210 -3.57 -8.41 -4.90
CA PHE A 210 -4.48 -9.16 -5.77
C PHE A 210 -4.24 -10.66 -5.68
N ASN A 211 -2.97 -11.05 -5.59
CA ASN A 211 -2.57 -12.45 -5.52
C ASN A 211 -1.61 -12.67 -4.33
N VAL A 212 -1.78 -13.77 -3.62
CA VAL A 212 -0.93 -14.16 -2.49
C VAL A 212 0.56 -14.28 -2.83
N ASN A 213 0.88 -14.50 -4.12
CA ASN A 213 2.25 -14.64 -4.59
C ASN A 213 2.96 -13.30 -4.81
N GLU A 214 2.25 -12.18 -4.96
CA GLU A 214 2.85 -10.87 -5.25
C GLU A 214 3.82 -10.45 -4.16
N MET A 215 3.43 -10.57 -2.89
CA MET A 215 4.32 -10.25 -1.78
C MET A 215 5.50 -11.23 -1.65
N LEU A 216 5.40 -12.46 -2.15
CA LEU A 216 6.55 -13.37 -2.23
C LEU A 216 7.55 -12.93 -3.32
N VAL A 217 7.04 -12.40 -4.43
CA VAL A 217 7.87 -11.80 -5.50
C VAL A 217 8.50 -10.50 -5.00
N VAL A 218 7.80 -9.70 -4.19
CA VAL A 218 8.37 -8.49 -3.56
C VAL A 218 9.50 -8.85 -2.60
N GLU A 219 9.36 -9.93 -1.83
CA GLU A 219 10.46 -10.44 -0.98
C GLU A 219 11.67 -10.86 -1.81
N GLU A 220 11.46 -11.55 -2.93
CA GLU A 220 12.51 -11.94 -3.88
C GLU A 220 13.21 -10.70 -4.47
N LEU A 221 12.43 -9.71 -4.95
CA LEU A 221 12.96 -8.42 -5.43
C LEU A 221 13.83 -7.73 -4.37
N TYR A 222 13.35 -7.68 -3.12
CA TYR A 222 14.12 -7.09 -2.04
C TYR A 222 15.44 -7.82 -1.81
N LYS A 223 15.42 -9.16 -1.72
CA LYS A 223 16.61 -9.98 -1.46
C LYS A 223 17.64 -9.91 -2.59
N GLU A 224 17.18 -9.94 -3.84
CA GLU A 224 18.07 -10.04 -5.01
C GLU A 224 18.56 -8.68 -5.51
N ALA A 225 17.72 -7.64 -5.41
CA ALA A 225 18.01 -6.37 -6.06
C ALA A 225 18.25 -5.20 -5.10
N VAL A 226 17.77 -5.26 -3.86
CA VAL A 226 17.82 -4.13 -2.92
C VAL A 226 18.75 -4.40 -1.75
N ALA A 227 18.60 -5.53 -1.08
CA ALA A 227 19.41 -5.87 0.08
C ALA A 227 20.91 -5.79 -0.24
N ASN A 228 21.67 -5.15 0.65
CA ASN A 228 23.14 -4.94 0.49
C ASN A 228 23.53 -4.09 -0.74
N THR A 229 22.63 -3.28 -1.27
CA THR A 229 22.88 -2.31 -2.35
C THR A 229 22.51 -0.90 -1.89
N ALA A 230 22.75 0.11 -2.74
CA ALA A 230 22.26 1.48 -2.49
C ALA A 230 20.78 1.67 -2.89
N ARG A 231 20.16 0.69 -3.55
CA ARG A 231 18.79 0.75 -4.07
C ARG A 231 17.77 0.79 -2.96
N LYS A 232 16.60 1.32 -3.28
CA LYS A 232 15.47 1.48 -2.34
C LYS A 232 14.23 0.83 -2.91
N LEU A 233 13.34 0.37 -2.02
CA LEU A 233 12.05 -0.25 -2.37
C LEU A 233 10.95 0.36 -1.51
N ILE A 234 9.91 0.88 -2.16
CA ILE A 234 8.72 1.44 -1.51
C ILE A 234 7.51 0.62 -1.95
N ILE A 235 6.73 0.15 -0.99
CA ILE A 235 5.46 -0.55 -1.21
C ILE A 235 4.32 0.41 -0.91
N PHE A 236 3.41 0.59 -1.87
CA PHE A 236 2.23 1.43 -1.74
C PHE A 236 0.96 0.61 -1.65
N ASN A 237 0.11 0.95 -0.69
CA ASN A 237 -1.24 0.41 -0.55
C ASN A 237 -1.25 -1.13 -0.64
N GLY A 238 -0.34 -1.76 0.10
CA GLY A 238 -0.14 -3.21 0.04
C GLY A 238 -1.14 -4.01 0.85
N GLU A 239 -2.01 -3.36 1.63
CA GLU A 239 -2.92 -4.01 2.59
C GLU A 239 -2.20 -5.07 3.45
N LEU A 240 -0.95 -4.77 3.84
CA LEU A 240 -0.06 -5.73 4.50
C LEU A 240 -0.59 -6.18 5.87
N ASP A 241 -1.54 -5.45 6.44
CA ASP A 241 -2.22 -5.83 7.68
C ASP A 241 -2.98 -7.14 7.56
N ARG A 242 -3.43 -7.53 6.37
CA ARG A 242 -3.99 -8.86 6.13
C ARG A 242 -2.99 -9.96 6.46
N ILE A 243 -1.71 -9.74 6.12
CA ILE A 243 -0.65 -10.69 6.44
C ILE A 243 -0.28 -10.60 7.93
N ARG A 244 -0.13 -9.38 8.47
CA ARG A 244 0.20 -9.14 9.88
C ARG A 244 -0.83 -9.71 10.84
N SER A 245 -2.12 -9.58 10.52
CA SER A 245 -3.22 -10.07 11.35
C SER A 245 -3.43 -11.58 11.30
N GLY A 246 -2.74 -12.30 10.40
CA GLY A 246 -2.94 -13.74 10.21
C GLY A 246 -4.21 -14.08 9.43
N TYR A 247 -4.75 -13.15 8.65
CA TYR A 247 -5.89 -13.40 7.75
C TYR A 247 -5.64 -14.60 6.82
N TYR A 248 -4.38 -14.80 6.43
CA TYR A 248 -3.93 -15.96 5.67
C TYR A 248 -3.40 -17.03 6.63
N PRO A 249 -4.15 -18.12 6.89
CA PRO A 249 -3.73 -19.14 7.85
C PRO A 249 -2.38 -19.77 7.46
N PRO A 250 -1.42 -19.87 8.39
CA PRO A 250 -0.07 -20.39 8.09
C PRO A 250 -0.06 -21.81 7.53
N PHE A 251 -1.05 -22.62 7.89
CA PHE A 251 -1.20 -23.97 7.38
C PHE A 251 -1.40 -24.00 5.85
N PHE A 252 -2.19 -23.08 5.31
CA PHE A 252 -2.46 -23.00 3.86
C PHE A 252 -1.43 -22.10 3.14
N TYR A 253 -0.94 -21.06 3.81
CA TYR A 253 -0.05 -20.04 3.23
C TYR A 253 1.25 -19.89 4.05
N PRO A 254 2.05 -20.97 4.22
CA PRO A 254 3.22 -20.92 5.12
C PRO A 254 4.28 -19.91 4.66
N LYS A 255 4.49 -19.75 3.35
CA LYS A 255 5.45 -18.78 2.80
C LYS A 255 5.00 -17.35 3.04
N LEU A 256 3.71 -17.05 2.86
CA LEU A 256 3.16 -15.72 3.11
C LEU A 256 3.23 -15.35 4.60
N ALA A 257 2.87 -16.30 5.47
CA ALA A 257 3.00 -16.11 6.91
C ALA A 257 4.46 -15.89 7.35
N ALA A 258 5.43 -16.51 6.67
CA ALA A 258 6.84 -16.32 6.96
C ALA A 258 7.33 -14.88 6.74
N LEU A 259 6.67 -14.08 5.88
CA LEU A 259 7.01 -12.66 5.62
C LEU A 259 7.00 -11.82 6.90
N THR A 260 6.16 -12.15 7.88
CA THR A 260 6.12 -11.47 9.19
C THR A 260 7.43 -11.61 9.96
N LYS A 261 8.23 -12.62 9.64
CA LYS A 261 9.55 -12.89 10.28
C LYS A 261 10.73 -12.55 9.38
N THR A 262 10.54 -12.56 8.06
CA THR A 262 11.65 -12.41 7.09
C THR A 262 11.74 -11.03 6.47
N LEU A 263 10.62 -10.46 6.02
CA LEU A 263 10.57 -9.19 5.29
C LEU A 263 10.12 -8.03 6.18
N PHE A 264 9.01 -8.18 6.92
CA PHE A 264 8.40 -7.09 7.68
C PHE A 264 9.30 -6.49 8.77
N PRO A 265 10.16 -7.25 9.49
CA PRO A 265 11.09 -6.66 10.45
C PRO A 265 12.15 -5.73 9.83
N LYS A 266 12.33 -5.78 8.50
CA LYS A 266 13.25 -4.93 7.75
C LYS A 266 12.57 -3.72 7.13
N MET A 267 11.24 -3.65 7.22
CA MET A 267 10.41 -2.63 6.59
C MET A 267 10.10 -1.50 7.58
N GLU A 268 10.28 -0.27 7.12
CA GLU A 268 9.84 0.91 7.84
C GLU A 268 8.52 1.42 7.25
N THR A 269 7.49 1.51 8.06
CA THR A 269 6.24 2.17 7.66
C THR A 269 6.43 3.68 7.77
N VAL A 270 6.63 4.35 6.63
CA VAL A 270 6.96 5.78 6.60
C VAL A 270 5.75 6.69 6.61
N TYR A 271 4.66 6.25 6.02
CA TYR A 271 3.38 6.96 6.08
C TYR A 271 2.22 5.99 6.06
N TYR A 272 1.25 6.18 6.95
CA TYR A 272 0.17 5.21 7.12
C TYR A 272 -1.10 5.88 7.65
N ILE A 273 -2.21 5.63 6.98
CA ILE A 273 -3.55 6.02 7.43
C ILE A 273 -4.49 4.83 7.30
N HIS A 274 -5.05 4.39 8.41
CA HIS A 274 -6.09 3.36 8.45
C HIS A 274 -7.28 3.84 9.28
N ASN A 275 -8.44 3.96 8.64
CA ASN A 275 -9.68 4.42 9.26
C ASN A 275 -10.50 3.27 9.83
N PHE A 276 -11.09 3.47 10.99
CA PHE A 276 -11.98 2.52 11.68
C PHE A 276 -13.41 3.03 11.67
N LYS A 277 -14.38 2.15 11.33
CA LYS A 277 -15.80 2.45 11.34
C LYS A 277 -16.40 2.47 12.75
N GLY A 278 -17.59 3.09 12.86
CA GLY A 278 -18.48 3.02 14.02
C GLY A 278 -18.51 4.28 14.86
N GLN A 279 -19.40 4.31 15.87
CA GLN A 279 -19.55 5.48 16.78
C GLN A 279 -18.29 5.80 17.58
N LYS A 280 -17.49 4.79 17.86
CA LYS A 280 -16.18 4.91 18.49
C LYS A 280 -15.05 4.71 17.46
N GLY A 281 -15.31 5.04 16.20
CA GLY A 281 -14.31 4.99 15.15
C GLY A 281 -13.17 5.99 15.37
N GLY A 282 -12.11 5.80 14.62
CA GLY A 282 -10.91 6.66 14.68
C GLY A 282 -9.95 6.32 13.55
N VAL A 283 -8.73 6.76 13.68
CA VAL A 283 -7.68 6.59 12.67
C VAL A 283 -6.41 6.10 13.34
N LEU A 284 -5.80 5.06 12.78
CA LEU A 284 -4.39 4.76 13.06
C LEU A 284 -3.55 5.52 12.05
N PHE A 285 -2.67 6.38 12.55
CA PHE A 285 -1.87 7.30 11.76
C PHE A 285 -0.39 7.19 12.10
N ARG A 286 0.44 7.22 11.08
CA ARG A 286 1.89 7.38 11.21
C ARG A 286 2.43 8.33 10.16
N CYS A 287 3.35 9.18 10.58
CA CYS A 287 4.20 9.99 9.73
C CYS A 287 5.63 9.93 10.29
N TYR A 288 6.52 9.20 9.59
CA TYR A 288 7.92 9.02 10.00
C TYR A 288 8.67 10.37 10.10
N PRO A 289 9.54 10.57 11.10
CA PRO A 289 9.97 9.63 12.13
C PRO A 289 9.08 9.61 13.39
N GLY A 290 7.94 10.30 13.38
CA GLY A 290 7.03 10.36 14.52
C GLY A 290 6.49 8.99 14.97
N PRO A 291 5.87 8.92 16.16
CA PRO A 291 5.29 7.70 16.70
C PRO A 291 4.01 7.32 15.96
N TRP A 292 3.52 6.09 16.19
CA TRP A 292 2.18 5.67 15.84
C TRP A 292 1.17 6.38 16.72
N LYS A 293 0.13 6.96 16.12
CA LYS A 293 -0.93 7.71 16.79
C LYS A 293 -2.28 7.07 16.51
N VAL A 294 -3.10 6.93 17.54
CA VAL A 294 -4.53 6.65 17.37
C VAL A 294 -5.27 7.97 17.56
N LEU A 295 -5.98 8.39 16.52
CA LEU A 295 -6.68 9.66 16.50
C LEU A 295 -8.20 9.43 16.54
N ARG A 296 -8.91 10.33 17.20
CA ARG A 296 -10.38 10.39 17.19
C ARG A 296 -10.85 11.75 16.68
N LYS A 297 -11.89 11.74 15.87
CA LYS A 297 -12.52 12.96 15.40
C LYS A 297 -13.47 13.50 16.45
N VAL A 298 -13.16 14.69 16.99
CA VAL A 298 -13.97 15.42 17.96
C VAL A 298 -14.33 16.78 17.34
N ARG A 299 -15.59 17.03 17.04
CA ARG A 299 -16.09 18.29 16.45
C ARG A 299 -15.29 18.70 15.21
N ASN A 300 -14.97 18.00 14.26
CA ASN A 300 -14.14 18.34 13.08
C ASN A 300 -12.63 18.49 13.34
N LYS A 301 -12.11 18.09 14.49
CA LYS A 301 -10.67 18.05 14.75
C LYS A 301 -10.26 16.63 15.12
N PHE A 302 -9.11 16.19 14.63
CA PHE A 302 -8.51 14.95 15.08
C PHE A 302 -7.72 15.20 16.35
N VAL A 303 -8.01 14.43 17.38
CA VAL A 303 -7.33 14.45 18.69
C VAL A 303 -6.61 13.15 18.88
N CYS A 304 -5.34 13.22 19.28
CA CYS A 304 -4.57 12.02 19.62
C CYS A 304 -5.08 11.47 20.95
N VAL A 305 -5.57 10.24 20.93
CA VAL A 305 -6.07 9.54 22.12
C VAL A 305 -5.07 8.51 22.64
N HIS A 306 -4.14 8.08 21.79
CA HIS A 306 -3.07 7.17 22.18
C HIS A 306 -1.89 7.31 21.22
N GLN A 307 -0.64 7.13 21.74
CA GLN A 307 0.57 7.07 20.90
C GLN A 307 1.56 6.06 21.46
N GLN A 308 2.30 5.40 20.55
CA GLN A 308 3.37 4.46 20.91
C GLN A 308 4.41 4.34 19.77
N GLN A 309 5.58 3.79 20.06
CA GLN A 309 6.68 3.68 19.09
C GLN A 309 6.44 2.54 18.08
N ASP A 310 6.01 1.39 18.58
CA ASP A 310 5.74 0.21 17.76
C ASP A 310 4.34 0.25 17.16
N MET A 311 4.16 -0.38 16.00
CA MET A 311 2.85 -0.47 15.35
C MET A 311 1.87 -1.27 16.21
N PRO A 312 0.76 -0.69 16.68
CA PRO A 312 -0.30 -1.47 17.33
C PRO A 312 -1.01 -2.35 16.29
N SER A 313 -1.48 -3.50 16.70
CA SER A 313 -2.33 -4.29 15.82
C SER A 313 -3.68 -3.59 15.58
N LEU A 314 -4.26 -3.74 14.39
CA LEU A 314 -5.59 -3.17 14.10
C LEU A 314 -6.66 -3.67 15.08
N LYS A 315 -6.53 -4.94 15.53
CA LYS A 315 -7.42 -5.52 16.56
C LYS A 315 -7.27 -4.81 17.90
N GLU A 316 -6.06 -4.52 18.33
CA GLU A 316 -5.78 -3.77 19.56
C GLU A 316 -6.38 -2.36 19.50
N VAL A 317 -6.17 -1.65 18.38
CA VAL A 317 -6.75 -0.32 18.18
C VAL A 317 -8.28 -0.36 18.25
N ALA A 318 -8.90 -1.31 17.52
CA ALA A 318 -10.36 -1.39 17.41
C ALA A 318 -11.04 -1.85 18.71
N LEU A 319 -10.44 -2.78 19.45
CA LEU A 319 -11.08 -3.42 20.60
C LEU A 319 -10.65 -2.86 21.96
N ASN A 320 -9.46 -2.30 22.06
CA ASN A 320 -8.91 -1.86 23.34
C ASN A 320 -8.71 -0.34 23.39
N ILE A 321 -8.06 0.27 22.39
CA ILE A 321 -7.68 1.68 22.46
C ILE A 321 -8.88 2.59 22.18
N LEU A 322 -9.54 2.42 21.03
CA LEU A 322 -10.68 3.26 20.64
C LEU A 322 -11.89 3.12 21.57
N PRO A 323 -12.27 1.96 22.11
CA PRO A 323 -13.39 1.87 23.06
C PRO A 323 -13.13 2.50 24.41
N SER A 324 -11.88 2.53 24.87
CA SER A 324 -11.50 3.03 26.22
C SER A 324 -11.17 4.52 26.26
N SER A 325 -11.08 5.19 25.11
CA SER A 325 -10.70 6.60 24.96
C SER A 325 -11.88 7.56 24.81
#